data_5bd6f1af2eff7fc881ffc4990b74754a
#
_entry.id   5bd6f1af2eff7fc881ffc4990b74754a
#
_cell.length_a   1.000
_cell.length_b   1.000
_cell.length_c   1.000
_cell.angle_alpha   90.00
_cell.angle_beta   90.00
_cell.angle_gamma   90.00
#
_symmetry.space_group_name_H-M   'P 1'
#
loop_
_entity.id
_entity.type
_entity.pdbx_description
1 polymer ?
#
loop_
_entity_poly.entity_id
_entity_poly.type
_entity_poly.pdbx_seq_one_letter_code
_entity_poly.pdbx_strand_id
1 'polypeptide(L)'
;MSLPSPPALTAEARHYFAAAARGRLELQFCQSCAAPWFFPRPTCPRCGGDYYRWAPVSGRGVVESFTIVTRAPSPAFRDLLPYVVAVVALAEGPRMMANIVGADALEVTIGAPVEVVFETRGEGRVPQFACVREDAP
;
A
#
# COMPACT_ATOMS: atom_id res chain seq x y z
N MET A 1 -23.33 -7.72 2.03
CA MET A 1 -22.11 -8.21 1.38
C MET A 1 -20.89 -7.77 2.17
N SER A 2 -20.12 -8.70 2.64
CA SER A 2 -18.98 -8.38 3.51
C SER A 2 -17.72 -8.15 2.68
N LEU A 3 -17.00 -7.09 3.00
CA LEU A 3 -15.66 -6.86 2.48
C LEU A 3 -14.71 -7.89 3.07
N PRO A 4 -13.55 -8.12 2.43
CA PRO A 4 -12.52 -8.95 3.03
C PRO A 4 -12.15 -8.47 4.42
N SER A 5 -11.81 -9.40 5.30
CA SER A 5 -11.38 -9.09 6.66
C SER A 5 -10.12 -8.24 6.66
N PRO A 6 -9.92 -7.42 7.70
CA PRO A 6 -8.64 -6.73 7.85
C PRO A 6 -7.50 -7.74 8.04
N PRO A 7 -6.26 -7.37 7.66
CA PRO A 7 -5.11 -8.25 7.85
C PRO A 7 -4.85 -8.54 9.33
N ALA A 8 -4.30 -9.72 9.60
CA ALA A 8 -3.81 -10.03 10.93
C ALA A 8 -2.61 -9.13 11.26
N LEU A 9 -2.56 -8.61 12.48
CA LEU A 9 -1.53 -7.65 12.88
C LEU A 9 -0.38 -8.34 13.61
N THR A 10 0.83 -8.16 13.11
CA THR A 10 2.06 -8.41 13.87
C THR A 10 2.33 -7.21 14.77
N ALA A 11 3.25 -7.36 15.72
CA ALA A 11 3.63 -6.25 16.60
C ALA A 11 4.13 -5.04 15.80
N GLU A 12 4.96 -5.29 14.79
CA GLU A 12 5.52 -4.23 13.94
C GLU A 12 4.45 -3.59 13.07
N ALA A 13 3.47 -4.36 12.61
CA ALA A 13 2.44 -3.88 11.71
C ALA A 13 1.38 -3.02 12.41
N ARG A 14 1.28 -3.09 13.74
CA ARG A 14 0.27 -2.34 14.49
C ARG A 14 0.36 -0.83 14.26
N HIS A 15 1.57 -0.29 14.30
CA HIS A 15 1.76 1.14 14.05
C HIS A 15 1.33 1.51 12.63
N TYR A 16 1.73 0.68 11.66
CA TYR A 16 1.42 0.89 10.26
C TYR A 16 -0.10 0.99 10.02
N PHE A 17 -0.85 0.02 10.54
CA PHE A 17 -2.30 0.01 10.35
C PHE A 17 -3.02 1.03 11.22
N ALA A 18 -2.47 1.38 12.39
CA ALA A 18 -3.03 2.46 13.20
C ALA A 18 -2.88 3.81 12.49
N ALA A 19 -1.75 4.05 11.84
CA ALA A 19 -1.55 5.25 11.02
C ALA A 19 -2.51 5.26 9.82
N ALA A 20 -2.66 4.12 9.16
CA ALA A 20 -3.59 4.00 8.02
C ALA A 20 -5.03 4.31 8.43
N ALA A 21 -5.45 3.88 9.63
CA ALA A 21 -6.78 4.18 10.15
C ALA A 21 -7.00 5.68 10.33
N ARG A 22 -5.92 6.45 10.49
CA ARG A 22 -5.96 7.92 10.59
C ARG A 22 -5.67 8.61 9.25
N GLY A 23 -5.60 7.85 8.16
CA GLY A 23 -5.34 8.41 6.84
C GLY A 23 -3.89 8.78 6.60
N ARG A 24 -2.96 8.10 7.25
CA ARG A 24 -1.52 8.34 7.08
C ARG A 24 -0.82 7.09 6.60
N LEU A 25 0.03 7.25 5.60
CA LEU A 25 0.97 6.22 5.21
C LEU A 25 2.29 6.50 5.89
N GLU A 26 2.65 5.66 6.87
CA GLU A 26 3.91 5.79 7.59
C GLU A 26 4.76 4.55 7.36
N LEU A 27 6.04 4.75 7.16
CA LEU A 27 7.02 3.69 6.97
C LEU A 27 8.10 3.78 8.05
N GLN A 28 8.82 2.68 8.18
CA GLN A 28 9.97 2.62 9.06
C GLN A 28 11.19 3.17 8.34
N PHE A 29 11.98 3.99 9.06
CA PHE A 29 13.24 4.53 8.57
C PHE A 29 14.35 4.11 9.50
N CYS A 30 15.38 3.47 8.96
CA CYS A 30 16.52 3.04 9.76
C CYS A 30 17.26 4.24 10.34
N GLN A 31 17.57 4.20 11.64
CA GLN A 31 18.33 5.28 12.29
C GLN A 31 19.83 5.18 11.98
N SER A 32 20.30 4.00 11.54
CA SER A 32 21.70 3.81 11.22
C SER A 32 22.05 4.16 9.78
N CYS A 33 21.23 3.70 8.80
CA CYS A 33 21.52 3.94 7.39
C CYS A 33 20.52 4.86 6.72
N ALA A 34 19.52 5.38 7.45
CA ALA A 34 18.49 6.29 6.99
C ALA A 34 17.55 5.75 5.91
N ALA A 35 17.70 4.48 5.51
CA ALA A 35 16.87 3.91 4.45
C ALA A 35 15.46 3.58 4.95
N PRO A 36 14.42 3.93 4.19
CA PRO A 36 13.08 3.47 4.48
C PRO A 36 12.86 2.06 3.92
N TRP A 37 11.86 1.36 4.48
CA TRP A 37 11.48 0.07 3.92
C TRP A 37 9.99 -0.18 4.07
N PHE A 38 9.50 -1.12 3.30
CA PHE A 38 8.20 -1.74 3.39
C PHE A 38 8.39 -3.25 3.13
N PHE A 39 7.80 -4.13 3.82
CA PHE A 39 6.71 -4.13 4.78
C PHE A 39 7.26 -4.03 6.21
N PRO A 40 6.40 -3.73 7.27
CA PRO A 40 6.89 -3.58 8.64
C PRO A 40 7.69 -4.78 9.14
N ARG A 41 8.88 -4.53 9.66
CA ARG A 41 9.82 -5.55 10.15
C ARG A 41 10.54 -5.05 11.40
N PRO A 42 11.00 -5.97 12.27
CA PRO A 42 11.73 -5.55 13.47
C PRO A 42 13.14 -5.02 13.19
N THR A 43 13.69 -5.32 12.01
CA THR A 43 15.07 -4.90 11.66
C THR A 43 15.11 -4.36 10.24
N CYS A 44 16.08 -3.47 10.00
CA CYS A 44 16.30 -2.92 8.67
C CYS A 44 16.75 -4.03 7.70
N PRO A 45 16.04 -4.21 6.57
CA PRO A 45 16.43 -5.24 5.60
C PRO A 45 17.74 -4.93 4.88
N ARG A 46 18.21 -3.68 4.95
CA ARG A 46 19.42 -3.25 4.26
C ARG A 46 20.68 -3.44 5.11
N CYS A 47 20.64 -3.01 6.38
CA CYS A 47 21.84 -3.07 7.24
C CYS A 47 21.69 -3.96 8.47
N GLY A 48 20.50 -4.52 8.72
CA GLY A 48 20.25 -5.39 9.86
C GLY A 48 20.07 -4.68 11.19
N GLY A 49 20.13 -3.34 11.22
CA GLY A 49 19.94 -2.57 12.44
C GLY A 49 18.53 -2.70 13.00
N ASP A 50 18.40 -2.62 14.32
CA ASP A 50 17.12 -2.76 15.01
C ASP A 50 16.60 -1.43 15.55
N TYR A 51 17.25 -0.33 15.22
CA TYR A 51 16.89 1.00 15.67
C TYR A 51 16.27 1.80 14.51
N TYR A 52 14.97 2.00 14.59
CA TYR A 52 14.23 2.68 13.52
C TYR A 52 13.21 3.65 14.10
N ARG A 53 12.74 4.55 13.26
CA ARG A 53 11.63 5.44 13.58
C ARG A 53 10.53 5.31 12.53
N TRP A 54 9.32 5.62 12.92
CA TRP A 54 8.19 5.73 11.99
C TRP A 54 8.08 7.17 11.51
N ALA A 55 7.84 7.35 10.22
CA ALA A 55 7.66 8.68 9.67
C ALA A 55 6.69 8.62 8.49
N PRO A 56 5.91 9.70 8.28
CA PRO A 56 5.00 9.74 7.15
C PRO A 56 5.76 9.87 5.83
N VAL A 57 5.17 9.28 4.79
CA VAL A 57 5.63 9.42 3.41
C VAL A 57 4.51 10.05 2.60
N SER A 58 4.85 10.54 1.39
CA SER A 58 3.91 11.29 0.58
C SER A 58 2.70 10.49 0.11
N GLY A 59 2.86 9.16 0.00
CA GLY A 59 1.83 8.32 -0.60
C GLY A 59 1.81 8.39 -2.12
N ARG A 60 2.76 9.05 -2.74
CA ARG A 60 2.88 9.15 -4.20
C ARG A 60 3.84 8.10 -4.72
N GLY A 61 3.53 7.57 -5.88
CA GLY A 61 4.39 6.60 -6.52
C GLY A 61 3.98 6.37 -7.96
N VAL A 62 4.63 5.38 -8.55
CA VAL A 62 4.30 4.96 -9.93
C VAL A 62 4.11 3.45 -9.94
N VAL A 63 3.28 2.97 -10.86
CA VAL A 63 3.05 1.55 -11.06
C VAL A 63 4.29 0.95 -11.73
N GLU A 64 4.97 0.06 -11.02
CA GLU A 64 6.12 -0.66 -11.57
C GLU A 64 5.68 -1.88 -12.35
N SER A 65 4.68 -2.60 -11.82
CA SER A 65 4.08 -3.74 -12.49
C SER A 65 2.68 -3.97 -11.92
N PHE A 66 1.86 -4.71 -12.65
CA PHE A 66 0.52 -5.05 -12.15
C PHE A 66 -0.02 -6.30 -12.81
N THR A 67 -1.06 -6.85 -12.22
CA THR A 67 -1.86 -7.91 -12.82
C THR A 67 -3.33 -7.65 -12.53
N ILE A 68 -4.18 -8.11 -13.42
CA ILE A 68 -5.63 -8.05 -13.23
C ILE A 68 -6.09 -9.42 -12.74
N VAL A 69 -6.68 -9.45 -11.55
CA VAL A 69 -7.15 -10.68 -10.93
C VAL A 69 -8.58 -10.94 -11.37
N THR A 70 -8.80 -12.07 -12.03
CA THR A 70 -10.10 -12.46 -12.55
C THR A 70 -10.70 -13.66 -11.82
N ARG A 71 -9.97 -14.20 -10.85
CA ARG A 71 -10.37 -15.37 -10.10
C ARG A 71 -10.17 -15.11 -8.61
N ALA A 72 -11.24 -15.21 -7.84
CA ALA A 72 -11.20 -14.88 -6.43
C ALA A 72 -10.33 -15.86 -5.64
N PRO A 73 -9.36 -15.38 -4.83
CA PRO A 73 -8.57 -16.25 -3.95
C PRO A 73 -9.40 -16.82 -2.80
N SER A 74 -10.50 -16.17 -2.47
CA SER A 74 -11.45 -16.64 -1.46
C SER A 74 -12.84 -16.07 -1.77
N PRO A 75 -13.91 -16.60 -1.18
CA PRO A 75 -15.25 -16.07 -1.42
C PRO A 75 -15.40 -14.58 -1.11
N ALA A 76 -14.64 -14.05 -0.14
CA ALA A 76 -14.72 -12.65 0.24
C ALA A 76 -14.29 -11.69 -0.88
N PHE A 77 -13.48 -12.16 -1.84
CA PHE A 77 -13.01 -11.33 -2.96
C PHE A 77 -13.87 -11.46 -4.22
N ARG A 78 -14.85 -12.35 -4.20
CA ARG A 78 -15.65 -12.66 -5.41
C ARG A 78 -16.34 -11.44 -5.98
N ASP A 79 -16.87 -10.57 -5.12
CA ASP A 79 -17.59 -9.38 -5.56
C ASP A 79 -16.69 -8.23 -5.95
N LEU A 80 -15.40 -8.35 -5.72
CA LEU A 80 -14.42 -7.33 -6.09
C LEU A 80 -13.82 -7.57 -7.48
N LEU A 81 -14.08 -8.74 -8.08
CA LEU A 81 -13.53 -9.10 -9.38
C LEU A 81 -14.13 -8.27 -10.52
N PRO A 82 -13.36 -7.95 -11.55
CA PRO A 82 -11.91 -8.04 -11.60
C PRO A 82 -11.27 -6.93 -10.76
N TYR A 83 -10.12 -7.19 -10.17
CA TYR A 83 -9.41 -6.15 -9.46
C TYR A 83 -7.91 -6.19 -9.79
N VAL A 84 -7.22 -5.10 -9.52
CA VAL A 84 -5.81 -4.93 -9.88
C VAL A 84 -4.93 -5.10 -8.65
N VAL A 85 -3.90 -5.92 -8.77
CA VAL A 85 -2.81 -5.98 -7.81
C VAL A 85 -1.58 -5.39 -8.48
N ALA A 86 -0.96 -4.41 -7.85
CA ALA A 86 0.18 -3.71 -8.42
C ALA A 86 1.35 -3.67 -7.44
N VAL A 87 2.54 -3.54 -7.99
CA VAL A 87 3.72 -3.13 -7.24
C VAL A 87 3.91 -1.65 -7.53
N VAL A 88 3.85 -0.85 -6.48
CA VAL A 88 3.99 0.61 -6.56
C VAL A 88 5.36 1.00 -6.04
N ALA A 89 6.15 1.67 -6.88
CA ALA A 89 7.40 2.25 -6.45
C ALA A 89 7.11 3.62 -5.86
N LEU A 90 7.27 3.74 -4.54
CA LEU A 90 7.01 5.00 -3.83
C LEU A 90 8.07 6.05 -4.17
N ALA A 91 7.68 7.32 -4.10
CA ALA A 91 8.60 8.42 -4.33
C ALA A 91 9.81 8.37 -3.39
N GLU A 92 9.62 7.84 -2.18
CA GLU A 92 10.67 7.70 -1.18
C GLU A 92 11.57 6.48 -1.40
N GLY A 93 11.25 5.62 -2.35
CA GLY A 93 12.08 4.49 -2.75
C GLY A 93 11.51 3.10 -2.56
N PRO A 94 10.88 2.76 -1.43
CA PRO A 94 10.36 1.41 -1.23
C PRO A 94 9.27 1.03 -2.20
N ARG A 95 9.12 -0.25 -2.44
CA ARG A 95 8.05 -0.82 -3.25
C ARG A 95 6.97 -1.37 -2.34
N MET A 96 5.72 -1.10 -2.70
CA MET A 96 4.56 -1.64 -2.00
C MET A 96 3.70 -2.44 -2.95
N MET A 97 3.22 -3.59 -2.50
CA MET A 97 2.17 -4.31 -3.19
C MET A 97 0.83 -3.86 -2.64
N ALA A 98 -0.08 -3.46 -3.52
CA ALA A 98 -1.41 -2.99 -3.13
C ALA A 98 -2.37 -3.12 -4.31
N ASN A 99 -3.65 -2.85 -4.06
CA ASN A 99 -4.62 -2.77 -5.14
C ASN A 99 -4.61 -1.37 -5.76
N ILE A 100 -4.87 -1.31 -7.05
CA ILE A 100 -5.27 -0.06 -7.69
C ILE A 100 -6.78 -0.02 -7.67
N VAL A 101 -7.33 1.04 -7.11
CA VAL A 101 -8.78 1.18 -6.92
C VAL A 101 -9.29 2.43 -7.63
N GLY A 102 -10.61 2.55 -7.74
CA GLY A 102 -11.25 3.67 -8.40
C GLY A 102 -11.84 3.29 -9.75
N ALA A 103 -12.57 4.20 -10.36
CA ALA A 103 -13.33 3.93 -11.58
C ALA A 103 -12.45 3.55 -12.77
N ASP A 104 -11.22 4.04 -12.81
CA ASP A 104 -10.27 3.81 -13.90
C ASP A 104 -9.18 2.77 -13.57
N ALA A 105 -9.37 2.00 -12.50
CA ALA A 105 -8.34 1.05 -12.06
C ALA A 105 -7.95 0.04 -13.13
N LEU A 106 -8.92 -0.46 -13.89
CA LEU A 106 -8.65 -1.48 -14.93
C LEU A 106 -7.96 -0.91 -16.16
N GLU A 107 -7.83 0.40 -16.25
CA GLU A 107 -7.14 1.08 -17.34
C GLU A 107 -5.70 1.45 -16.98
N VAL A 108 -5.22 0.97 -15.84
CA VAL A 108 -3.88 1.27 -15.35
C VAL A 108 -2.80 0.77 -16.32
N THR A 109 -1.71 1.53 -16.42
CA THR A 109 -0.55 1.17 -17.23
C THR A 109 0.72 1.21 -16.38
N ILE A 110 1.75 0.50 -16.83
CA ILE A 110 3.07 0.58 -16.20
C ILE A 110 3.59 2.01 -16.33
N GLY A 111 4.10 2.57 -15.25
CA GLY A 111 4.56 3.95 -15.20
C GLY A 111 3.48 4.96 -14.81
N ALA A 112 2.23 4.52 -14.66
CA ALA A 112 1.15 5.43 -14.27
C ALA A 112 1.41 6.03 -12.89
N PRO A 113 1.25 7.35 -12.72
CA PRO A 113 1.33 7.97 -11.41
C PRO A 113 0.11 7.59 -10.57
N VAL A 114 0.37 7.27 -9.31
CA VAL A 114 -0.68 6.89 -8.36
C VAL A 114 -0.45 7.58 -7.03
N GLU A 115 -1.50 7.68 -6.23
CA GLU A 115 -1.39 8.16 -4.86
C GLU A 115 -2.22 7.31 -3.92
N VAL A 116 -1.80 7.26 -2.66
CA VAL A 116 -2.43 6.43 -1.65
C VAL A 116 -3.84 6.92 -1.33
N VAL A 117 -4.74 5.97 -1.18
CA VAL A 117 -6.07 6.15 -0.62
C VAL A 117 -6.26 5.10 0.47
N PHE A 118 -7.19 5.32 1.38
CA PHE A 118 -7.37 4.42 2.51
C PHE A 118 -8.74 3.78 2.43
N GLU A 119 -8.73 2.46 2.26
CA GLU A 119 -9.93 1.67 2.06
C GLU A 119 -10.38 1.05 3.37
N THR A 120 -11.66 1.20 3.69
CA THR A 120 -12.22 0.65 4.92
C THR A 120 -12.22 -0.88 4.88
N ARG A 121 -11.72 -1.48 5.95
CA ARG A 121 -11.75 -2.94 6.18
C ARG A 121 -12.15 -3.18 7.62
N GLY A 122 -13.40 -3.60 7.85
CA GLY A 122 -13.92 -3.74 9.20
C GLY A 122 -13.85 -2.39 9.94
N GLU A 123 -13.18 -2.35 11.09
CA GLU A 123 -13.01 -1.12 11.88
C GLU A 123 -11.76 -0.33 11.51
N GLY A 124 -10.92 -0.87 10.64
CA GLY A 124 -9.69 -0.25 10.22
C GLY A 124 -9.71 0.20 8.77
N ARG A 125 -8.55 0.62 8.30
CA ARG A 125 -8.32 0.98 6.90
C ARG A 125 -7.03 0.36 6.42
N VAL A 126 -6.99 0.06 5.13
CA VAL A 126 -5.77 -0.42 4.48
C VAL A 126 -5.38 0.55 3.37
N PRO A 127 -4.08 0.84 3.19
CA PRO A 127 -3.65 1.66 2.08
C PRO A 127 -3.82 0.92 0.76
N GLN A 128 -4.40 1.62 -0.20
CA GLN A 128 -4.47 1.21 -1.60
C GLN A 128 -4.05 2.41 -2.42
N PHE A 129 -4.05 2.29 -3.74
CA PHE A 129 -3.63 3.38 -4.60
C PHE A 129 -4.67 3.65 -5.67
N ALA A 130 -4.81 4.92 -6.02
CA ALA A 130 -5.66 5.36 -7.11
C ALA A 130 -4.82 6.08 -8.16
N CYS A 131 -5.17 5.92 -9.43
CA CYS A 131 -4.49 6.64 -10.49
C CYS A 131 -4.69 8.14 -10.31
N VAL A 132 -3.60 8.89 -10.46
CA VAL A 132 -3.66 10.34 -10.46
C VAL A 132 -4.16 10.78 -11.81
N ARG A 133 -5.29 11.50 -11.83
CA ARG A 133 -5.74 12.14 -13.05
C ARG A 133 -4.91 13.39 -13.24
N GLU A 134 -4.21 13.44 -14.37
CA GLU A 134 -3.71 14.70 -14.84
C GLU A 134 -4.93 15.46 -15.37
N ASP A 135 -5.54 16.24 -14.49
CA ASP A 135 -6.52 17.18 -14.98
C ASP A 135 -5.77 18.15 -15.88
N ALA A 136 -6.07 18.08 -17.15
CA ALA A 136 -5.68 19.15 -18.02
C ALA A 136 -6.16 20.45 -17.38
N PRO A 137 -5.30 21.43 -17.21
CA PRO A 137 -5.69 22.70 -16.64
C PRO A 137 -6.83 23.34 -17.42
#